data_75ffc021cba6c0d8efc519f8a17146db
#
_entry.id   75ffc021cba6c0d8efc519f8a17146db
#
_cell.length_a   1.000
_cell.length_b   1.000
_cell.length_c   1.000
_cell.angle_alpha   90.00
_cell.angle_beta   90.00
_cell.angle_gamma   90.00
#
_symmetry.space_group_name_H-M   'P 1'
#
loop_
_entity.id
_entity.type
_entity.pdbx_description
1 polymer ?
#
loop_
_entity_poly.entity_id
_entity_poly.type
_entity_poly.pdbx_seq_one_letter_code
_entity_poly.pdbx_strand_id
1 'polypeptide(L)'
;MLPHPGTELGELHPVSLLLVELDGREIRLETDTHMIGRGETLDAALRNLESTTPGHLFLDTAENLVLRNSALFLLPELSQCLRPNVGVCIAEGALRMDELPVFLKIHPPGLSLSRAVDEKSIPILYETEGGYLLESGKNL
;
A
#
# COMPACT_ATOMS: atom_id res chain seq x y z
N MET A 1 13.90 -32.69 -11.88
CA MET A 1 13.32 -31.77 -12.35
C MET A 1 13.39 -30.72 -11.60
N LEU A 2 13.42 -29.87 -11.80
CA LEU A 2 13.54 -28.83 -11.13
C LEU A 2 12.44 -28.51 -10.48
N PRO A 3 12.55 -28.10 -9.46
CA PRO A 3 11.53 -27.59 -8.75
C PRO A 3 11.06 -26.67 -9.54
N HIS A 4 11.42 -26.81 -10.43
CA HIS A 4 10.84 -26.19 -11.30
C HIS A 4 10.69 -24.80 -11.06
N PRO A 5 11.06 -24.06 -11.95
CA PRO A 5 10.96 -22.65 -11.94
C PRO A 5 9.56 -22.22 -11.70
N GLY A 6 8.60 -22.96 -12.18
CA GLY A 6 7.22 -22.61 -11.98
C GLY A 6 6.84 -22.57 -10.52
N THR A 7 7.34 -23.50 -9.74
CA THR A 7 7.04 -23.53 -8.33
C THR A 7 7.69 -22.34 -7.63
N GLU A 8 8.91 -22.03 -8.01
CA GLU A 8 9.59 -20.91 -7.41
C GLU A 8 8.87 -19.60 -7.72
N LEU A 9 8.43 -19.46 -8.95
CA LEU A 9 7.67 -18.27 -9.31
C LEU A 9 6.35 -18.17 -8.55
N GLY A 10 5.74 -19.33 -8.26
CA GLY A 10 4.51 -19.35 -7.47
C GLY A 10 4.71 -18.89 -6.05
N GLU A 11 5.96 -18.89 -5.58
CA GLU A 11 6.25 -18.42 -4.23
C GLU A 11 6.63 -16.96 -4.19
N LEU A 12 6.70 -16.29 -5.33
CA LEU A 12 6.98 -14.87 -5.38
C LEU A 12 5.67 -14.10 -5.26
N HIS A 13 5.68 -13.07 -4.43
CA HIS A 13 4.50 -12.24 -4.20
C HIS A 13 4.81 -10.79 -4.50
N PRO A 14 4.85 -10.42 -5.79
CA PRO A 14 5.04 -9.01 -6.14
C PRO A 14 3.82 -8.21 -5.71
N VAL A 15 4.07 -7.09 -5.07
CA VAL A 15 3.03 -6.23 -4.53
C VAL A 15 2.90 -5.00 -5.42
N SER A 16 1.72 -4.70 -5.92
CA SER A 16 1.51 -3.48 -6.66
C SER A 16 0.88 -2.40 -5.80
N LEU A 17 0.24 -2.77 -4.69
CA LEU A 17 -0.41 -1.81 -3.81
C LEU A 17 -0.25 -2.24 -2.35
N LEU A 18 0.10 -1.27 -1.51
CA LEU A 18 0.17 -1.46 -0.07
C LEU A 18 -0.82 -0.52 0.60
N LEU A 19 -1.71 -1.07 1.41
CA LEU A 19 -2.64 -0.30 2.22
C LEU A 19 -2.14 -0.30 3.66
N VAL A 20 -2.09 0.88 4.27
CA VAL A 20 -1.60 1.03 5.64
C VAL A 20 -2.65 1.73 6.49
N GLU A 21 -2.95 1.15 7.64
CA GLU A 21 -3.88 1.75 8.59
C GLU A 21 -3.43 1.46 10.01
N LEU A 22 -3.96 2.23 10.96
CA LEU A 22 -3.75 1.98 12.37
C LEU A 22 -5.02 1.33 12.89
N ASP A 23 -4.89 0.14 13.49
CA ASP A 23 -6.01 -0.60 14.04
C ASP A 23 -5.73 -0.79 15.52
N GLY A 24 -6.36 0.04 16.35
CA GLY A 24 -6.05 0.08 17.76
C GLY A 24 -4.61 0.55 17.98
N ARG A 25 -3.79 -0.30 18.57
CA ARG A 25 -2.39 0.00 18.80
C ARG A 25 -1.48 -0.56 17.73
N GLU A 26 -2.05 -1.28 16.78
CA GLU A 26 -1.25 -1.96 15.78
C GLU A 26 -1.34 -1.26 14.44
N ILE A 27 -0.23 -1.25 13.74
CA ILE A 27 -0.18 -0.87 12.34
C ILE A 27 -0.58 -2.11 11.56
N ARG A 28 -1.55 -1.96 10.67
CA ARG A 28 -2.01 -3.05 9.82
C ARG A 28 -1.63 -2.75 8.39
N LEU A 29 -0.93 -3.68 7.78
CA LEU A 29 -0.53 -3.62 6.38
C LEU A 29 -1.31 -4.65 5.60
N GLU A 30 -1.79 -4.27 4.43
CA GLU A 30 -2.47 -5.23 3.55
C GLU A 30 -2.00 -4.99 2.12
N THR A 31 -1.66 -6.08 1.42
CA THR A 31 -1.22 -5.99 0.03
C THR A 31 -2.39 -6.34 -0.90
N ASP A 32 -2.24 -5.98 -2.17
CA ASP A 32 -3.22 -6.35 -3.19
C ASP A 32 -3.27 -7.86 -3.43
N THR A 33 -2.29 -8.60 -2.90
CA THR A 33 -2.29 -10.06 -2.95
C THR A 33 -2.91 -10.67 -1.71
N HIS A 34 -3.61 -9.85 -0.91
CA HIS A 34 -4.35 -10.27 0.28
C HIS A 34 -3.49 -10.78 1.43
N MET A 35 -2.23 -10.35 1.49
CA MET A 35 -1.37 -10.65 2.62
C MET A 35 -1.50 -9.54 3.65
N ILE A 36 -1.55 -9.89 4.92
CA ILE A 36 -1.75 -8.95 6.01
C ILE A 36 -0.63 -9.10 7.03
N GLY A 37 -0.11 -7.96 7.48
CA GLY A 37 0.88 -7.92 8.55
C GLY A 37 0.46 -6.94 9.61
N ARG A 38 0.76 -7.23 10.88
CA ARG A 38 0.40 -6.38 12.02
C ARG A 38 1.59 -6.25 12.97
N GLY A 39 1.70 -5.08 13.57
CA GLY A 39 2.71 -4.84 14.59
C GLY A 39 2.56 -3.48 15.21
N GLU A 40 3.15 -3.27 16.38
CA GLU A 40 3.06 -1.99 17.08
C GLU A 40 3.96 -0.92 16.45
N THR A 41 4.91 -1.33 15.63
CA THR A 41 5.76 -0.43 14.86
C THR A 41 5.69 -0.84 13.40
N LEU A 42 6.10 0.04 12.51
CA LEU A 42 6.13 -0.29 11.09
C LEU A 42 7.08 -1.46 10.84
N ASP A 43 8.25 -1.44 11.48
CA ASP A 43 9.21 -2.53 11.32
C ASP A 43 8.63 -3.87 11.76
N ALA A 44 7.92 -3.88 12.90
CA ALA A 44 7.29 -5.11 13.38
C ALA A 44 6.17 -5.58 12.43
N ALA A 45 5.39 -4.65 11.91
CA ALA A 45 4.32 -4.98 10.97
C ALA A 45 4.89 -5.55 9.66
N LEU A 46 5.99 -4.97 9.17
CA LEU A 46 6.63 -5.46 7.96
C LEU A 46 7.22 -6.85 8.16
N ARG A 47 7.85 -7.10 9.30
CA ARG A 47 8.37 -8.44 9.60
C ARG A 47 7.24 -9.45 9.71
N ASN A 48 6.12 -9.06 10.32
CA ASN A 48 4.96 -9.94 10.43
C ASN A 48 4.40 -10.24 9.05
N LEU A 49 4.28 -9.23 8.20
CA LEU A 49 3.80 -9.40 6.84
C LEU A 49 4.69 -10.40 6.08
N GLU A 50 6.00 -10.24 6.21
CA GLU A 50 6.94 -11.12 5.53
C GLU A 50 6.85 -12.53 6.07
N SER A 51 6.71 -12.70 7.39
CA SER A 51 6.64 -14.03 8.00
C SER A 51 5.34 -14.76 7.71
N THR A 52 4.25 -14.02 7.43
CA THR A 52 2.97 -14.64 7.13
C THR A 52 2.75 -14.85 5.64
N THR A 53 3.65 -14.35 4.81
CA THR A 53 3.54 -14.49 3.37
C THR A 53 4.33 -15.74 2.95
N PRO A 54 3.68 -16.72 2.31
CA PRO A 54 4.44 -17.88 1.80
C PRO A 54 5.31 -17.42 0.65
N GLY A 55 6.59 -17.79 0.70
CA GLY A 55 7.55 -17.37 -0.32
C GLY A 55 8.11 -15.98 -0.04
N HIS A 56 8.41 -15.25 -1.09
CA HIS A 56 9.03 -13.93 -0.99
C HIS A 56 8.05 -12.80 -1.26
N LEU A 57 8.08 -11.81 -0.39
CA LEU A 57 7.29 -10.61 -0.55
C LEU A 57 8.15 -9.53 -1.21
N PHE A 58 7.66 -8.93 -2.29
CA PHE A 58 8.38 -7.88 -2.97
C PHE A 58 7.63 -6.55 -2.87
N LEU A 59 8.06 -5.71 -1.96
CA LEU A 59 7.50 -4.37 -1.81
C LEU A 59 8.12 -3.37 -2.78
N ASP A 60 9.28 -3.68 -3.32
CA ASP A 60 9.92 -2.80 -4.28
C ASP A 60 9.21 -2.77 -5.64
N THR A 61 8.23 -3.64 -5.85
CA THR A 61 7.38 -3.59 -7.04
C THR A 61 6.13 -2.74 -6.81
N ALA A 62 5.91 -2.24 -5.61
CA ALA A 62 4.72 -1.47 -5.29
C ALA A 62 4.65 -0.21 -6.15
N GLU A 63 3.48 0.03 -6.73
CA GLU A 63 3.23 1.21 -7.56
C GLU A 63 2.43 2.25 -6.78
N ASN A 64 1.66 1.83 -5.81
CA ASN A 64 0.81 2.72 -5.04
C ASN A 64 0.83 2.40 -3.55
N LEU A 65 0.82 3.45 -2.75
CA LEU A 65 0.68 3.40 -1.31
C LEU A 65 -0.63 4.08 -0.97
N VAL A 66 -1.54 3.35 -0.35
CA VAL A 66 -2.82 3.87 0.07
C VAL A 66 -2.83 3.93 1.59
N LEU A 67 -3.08 5.12 2.14
CA LEU A 67 -3.06 5.32 3.58
C LEU A 67 -4.44 5.65 4.08
N ARG A 68 -4.85 5.03 5.19
CA ARG A 68 -5.94 5.58 5.96
C ARG A 68 -5.42 6.81 6.68
N ASN A 69 -6.29 7.74 6.97
CA ASN A 69 -5.90 8.95 7.66
C ASN A 69 -5.17 8.66 8.97
N SER A 70 -5.54 7.57 9.64
CA SER A 70 -4.92 7.17 10.90
C SER A 70 -3.44 6.80 10.76
N ALA A 71 -2.98 6.53 9.55
CA ALA A 71 -1.60 6.10 9.31
C ALA A 71 -0.74 7.17 8.63
N LEU A 72 -1.23 8.39 8.50
CA LEU A 72 -0.46 9.47 7.85
C LEU A 72 0.88 9.72 8.52
N PHE A 73 0.95 9.54 9.84
CA PHE A 73 2.18 9.78 10.59
C PHE A 73 3.31 8.84 10.17
N LEU A 74 3.01 7.80 9.43
CA LEU A 74 4.01 6.84 8.99
C LEU A 74 4.67 7.21 7.66
N LEU A 75 4.23 8.28 7.00
CA LEU A 75 4.81 8.66 5.71
C LEU A 75 6.33 8.75 5.71
N PRO A 76 6.97 9.42 6.69
CA PRO A 76 8.43 9.51 6.68
C PRO A 76 9.11 8.14 6.74
N GLU A 77 8.59 7.23 7.58
CA GLU A 77 9.16 5.89 7.66
C GLU A 77 8.91 5.09 6.40
N LEU A 78 7.71 5.19 5.84
CA LEU A 78 7.35 4.48 4.62
C LEU A 78 8.21 4.94 3.44
N SER A 79 8.60 6.21 3.43
CA SER A 79 9.47 6.74 2.38
C SER A 79 10.86 6.10 2.39
N GLN A 80 11.23 5.48 3.50
CA GLN A 80 12.51 4.78 3.61
C GLN A 80 12.39 3.31 3.21
N CYS A 81 11.17 2.80 3.10
CA CYS A 81 10.94 1.39 2.80
C CYS A 81 10.49 1.15 1.35
N LEU A 82 9.91 2.14 0.72
CA LEU A 82 9.34 2.02 -0.61
C LEU A 82 10.09 2.92 -1.59
N ARG A 83 9.91 2.66 -2.88
CA ARG A 83 10.56 3.48 -3.89
C ARG A 83 9.98 4.90 -3.90
N PRO A 84 10.79 5.91 -4.22
CA PRO A 84 10.33 7.29 -4.17
C PRO A 84 9.25 7.64 -5.18
N ASN A 85 9.11 6.87 -6.25
CA ASN A 85 8.12 7.16 -7.27
C ASN A 85 6.77 6.47 -7.05
N VAL A 86 6.60 5.79 -5.91
CA VAL A 86 5.32 5.17 -5.55
C VAL A 86 4.26 6.26 -5.43
N GLY A 87 3.09 6.05 -6.03
CA GLY A 87 1.99 7.00 -5.93
C GLY A 87 1.33 6.91 -4.56
N VAL A 88 0.90 8.05 -4.02
CA VAL A 88 0.33 8.11 -2.67
C VAL A 88 -1.06 8.74 -2.67
N CYS A 89 -2.00 8.13 -1.99
CA CYS A 89 -3.30 8.73 -1.73
C CYS A 89 -3.83 8.29 -0.37
N ILE A 90 -4.78 9.08 0.16
CA ILE A 90 -5.47 8.76 1.41
C ILE A 90 -6.81 8.17 1.01
N ALA A 91 -7.22 7.06 1.61
CA ALA A 91 -8.48 6.42 1.29
C ALA A 91 -9.52 6.63 2.37
N GLU A 92 -10.74 6.90 1.94
CA GLU A 92 -11.91 7.00 2.80
C GLU A 92 -12.96 6.04 2.28
N GLY A 93 -13.68 5.40 3.19
CA GLY A 93 -14.71 4.45 2.83
C GLY A 93 -14.18 3.04 2.68
N ALA A 94 -15.02 2.15 2.19
CA ALA A 94 -14.65 0.76 2.01
C ALA A 94 -13.77 0.60 0.78
N LEU A 95 -12.82 -0.31 0.86
CA LEU A 95 -11.90 -0.57 -0.25
C LEU A 95 -12.02 -2.02 -0.70
N ARG A 96 -12.02 -2.22 -1.99
CA ARG A 96 -12.01 -3.54 -2.60
C ARG A 96 -10.62 -3.75 -3.20
N MET A 97 -9.80 -4.49 -2.48
CA MET A 97 -8.39 -4.66 -2.86
C MET A 97 -8.20 -5.36 -4.20
N ASP A 98 -9.24 -6.05 -4.68
CA ASP A 98 -9.18 -6.69 -6.00
C ASP A 98 -9.30 -5.66 -7.13
N GLU A 99 -10.04 -4.59 -6.89
CA GLU A 99 -10.35 -3.60 -7.94
C GLU A 99 -9.44 -2.39 -7.87
N LEU A 100 -8.93 -2.09 -6.69
CA LEU A 100 -8.18 -0.86 -6.45
C LEU A 100 -6.90 -0.74 -7.28
N PRO A 101 -6.09 -1.78 -7.44
CA PRO A 101 -4.89 -1.65 -8.27
C PRO A 101 -5.20 -1.28 -9.71
N VAL A 102 -6.28 -1.83 -10.27
CA VAL A 102 -6.68 -1.51 -11.64
C VAL A 102 -7.15 -0.07 -11.74
N PHE A 103 -7.93 0.38 -10.76
CA PHE A 103 -8.41 1.76 -10.74
C PHE A 103 -7.23 2.74 -10.70
N LEU A 104 -6.27 2.51 -9.82
CA LEU A 104 -5.13 3.41 -9.64
C LEU A 104 -4.16 3.36 -10.81
N LYS A 105 -4.17 2.28 -11.57
CA LYS A 105 -3.37 2.20 -12.79
C LYS A 105 -3.94 3.11 -13.87
N ILE A 106 -5.26 3.18 -13.96
CA ILE A 106 -5.96 4.02 -14.92
C ILE A 106 -6.00 5.47 -14.46
N HIS A 107 -6.15 5.68 -13.15
CA HIS A 107 -6.27 7.00 -12.54
C HIS A 107 -5.19 7.16 -11.45
N PRO A 108 -3.93 7.37 -11.85
CA PRO A 108 -2.85 7.47 -10.86
C PRO A 108 -3.01 8.71 -9.98
N PRO A 109 -2.58 8.64 -8.73
CA PRO A 109 -2.74 9.73 -7.78
C PRO A 109 -2.08 11.06 -8.19
N GLY A 110 -1.02 10.99 -8.98
CA GLY A 110 -0.33 12.22 -9.39
C GLY A 110 0.60 12.80 -8.33
N LEU A 111 0.76 12.13 -7.20
CA LEU A 111 1.68 12.54 -6.15
C LEU A 111 2.56 11.36 -5.80
N SER A 112 3.86 11.53 -5.85
CA SER A 112 4.82 10.48 -5.52
C SER A 112 5.16 10.50 -4.04
N LEU A 113 5.62 9.37 -3.53
CA LEU A 113 6.00 9.24 -2.13
C LEU A 113 7.09 10.24 -1.74
N SER A 114 8.08 10.44 -2.60
CA SER A 114 9.15 11.39 -2.30
C SER A 114 8.64 12.80 -2.11
N ARG A 115 7.57 13.17 -2.83
CA ARG A 115 6.97 14.49 -2.69
C ARG A 115 5.96 14.54 -1.56
N ALA A 116 5.27 13.43 -1.31
CA ALA A 116 4.23 13.38 -0.29
C ALA A 116 4.76 13.68 1.10
N VAL A 117 6.02 13.35 1.37
CA VAL A 117 6.64 13.58 2.68
C VAL A 117 6.67 15.08 2.99
N ASP A 118 6.91 15.90 1.97
CA ASP A 118 6.99 17.35 2.14
C ASP A 118 5.70 18.10 1.80
N GLU A 119 4.81 17.44 1.06
CA GLU A 119 3.57 18.08 0.65
C GLU A 119 2.54 18.05 1.77
N LYS A 120 1.71 19.09 1.81
CA LYS A 120 0.62 19.13 2.77
C LYS A 120 -0.72 18.82 2.13
N SER A 121 -0.71 18.44 0.87
CA SER A 121 -1.91 18.15 0.13
C SER A 121 -1.75 16.80 -0.54
N ILE A 122 -2.53 15.82 -0.11
CA ILE A 122 -2.46 14.45 -0.62
C ILE A 122 -3.82 14.10 -1.22
N PRO A 123 -3.84 13.52 -2.43
CA PRO A 123 -5.11 13.14 -3.06
C PRO A 123 -5.92 12.20 -2.17
N ILE A 124 -7.23 12.33 -2.22
CA ILE A 124 -8.13 11.50 -1.43
C ILE A 124 -8.94 10.61 -2.35
N LEU A 125 -8.94 9.33 -2.02
CA LEU A 125 -9.67 8.30 -2.74
C LEU A 125 -10.96 8.01 -1.98
N TYR A 126 -12.09 8.16 -2.66
CA TYR A 126 -13.40 7.90 -2.08
C TYR A 126 -14.06 6.72 -2.76
N GLU A 127 -14.81 5.96 -1.99
CA GLU A 127 -15.67 4.93 -2.54
C GLU A 127 -16.93 5.61 -3.08
N THR A 128 -17.39 5.18 -4.27
CA THR A 128 -18.64 5.62 -4.86
C THR A 128 -19.47 4.39 -5.22
N GLU A 129 -20.70 4.61 -5.63
CA GLU A 129 -21.58 3.51 -6.00
C GLU A 129 -21.01 2.69 -7.16
N GLY A 130 -20.37 3.32 -8.11
CA GLY A 130 -19.84 2.63 -9.28
C GLY A 130 -18.36 2.30 -9.20
N GLY A 131 -17.71 2.56 -8.06
CA GLY A 131 -16.27 2.32 -7.94
C GLY A 131 -15.59 3.32 -7.04
N TYR A 132 -14.69 4.12 -7.59
CA TYR A 132 -13.91 5.06 -6.81
C TYR A 132 -13.82 6.42 -7.48
N LEU A 133 -13.55 7.43 -6.68
CA LEU A 133 -13.26 8.77 -7.14
C LEU A 133 -11.98 9.25 -6.46
N LEU A 134 -11.06 9.79 -7.24
CA LEU A 134 -9.83 10.35 -6.70
C LEU A 134 -9.89 11.86 -6.85
N GLU A 135 -9.82 12.58 -5.73
CA GLU A 135 -9.89 14.04 -5.73
C GLU A 135 -8.57 14.66 -5.36
N SER A 136 -8.40 15.92 -5.76
CA SER A 136 -7.21 16.69 -5.39
C SER A 136 -7.05 16.69 -3.90
N GLY A 137 -5.82 16.71 -3.43
CA GLY A 137 -5.55 16.63 -2.03
C GLY A 137 -6.04 17.81 -1.24
N LYS A 138 -6.27 17.57 0.04
CA LYS A 138 -6.61 18.61 0.99
C LYS A 138 -5.36 18.96 1.80
N ASN A 139 -5.34 20.17 2.33
CA ASN A 139 -4.27 20.54 3.24
C ASN A 139 -4.40 19.73 4.52
N LEU A 140 -3.31 19.26 5.00
CA LEU A 140 -3.25 18.44 6.22
C LEU A 140 -2.94 19.30 7.44
#